data_688bd4b723a72710836ce27b9d4098dc
#
_entry.id   688bd4b723a72710836ce27b9d4098dc
#
_cell.length_a   1.000
_cell.length_b   1.000
_cell.length_c   1.000
_cell.angle_alpha   90.00
_cell.angle_beta   90.00
_cell.angle_gamma   90.00
#
_symmetry.space_group_name_H-M   'P 1'
#
loop_
_entity.id
_entity.type
_entity.pdbx_description
1 polymer ?
#
loop_
_entity_poly.entity_id
_entity_poly.type
_entity_poly.pdbx_seq_one_letter_code
_entity_poly.pdbx_strand_id
1 'polypeptide(L)'
;MVTDTAEIRKIIHVDMDAFYASVEQRDNPELRGKPVAVGGSSKRGVVAAASYEARAFGVRSAMPSVTALRQCPDLIFVKPRFEAYKAVSRHIREIFARHTDVIQPLSLDEAYLDVTHDKQGIGSAVKIAKAIRAAIREETGLTASAGVSYNKFIAKLASDQNKPDGMCVILPEQGPEFVASLPVRRFHGVGPRTDEKMAKLGVHTGADLAQKDEIWLSQHFGSWGAYLFHAARGIDNRPVNANAVRKSIGAESTYFEDKRSEDELREALDDIVEIVWDRIDRNQAQGKTLVLKARYSDFRTVTRSRTVGHILSDRSAIATLGHALLDQILP
;
A
#
# COMPACT_ATOMS: atom_id res chain seq x y z
N MET A 1 -5.90 34.55 28.96
CA MET A 1 -5.23 33.30 28.54
C MET A 1 -6.08 32.74 27.40
N VAL A 2 -5.65 32.97 26.17
CA VAL A 2 -6.29 32.33 24.99
C VAL A 2 -5.79 30.89 25.03
N THR A 3 -6.64 29.96 25.43
CA THR A 3 -6.39 28.54 25.21
C THR A 3 -6.47 28.34 23.70
N ASP A 4 -5.31 28.23 23.07
CA ASP A 4 -5.16 27.77 21.69
C ASP A 4 -5.66 26.31 21.66
N THR A 5 -6.96 26.14 21.52
CA THR A 5 -7.54 24.82 21.28
C THR A 5 -7.17 24.46 19.85
N ALA A 6 -6.05 23.75 19.71
CA ALA A 6 -5.62 23.23 18.42
C ALA A 6 -6.83 22.59 17.71
N GLU A 7 -7.15 23.09 16.53
CA GLU A 7 -8.29 22.62 15.77
C GLU A 7 -8.20 21.10 15.53
N ILE A 8 -9.25 20.37 15.90
CA ILE A 8 -9.30 18.91 15.70
C ILE A 8 -9.30 18.63 14.20
N ARG A 9 -8.26 17.96 13.73
CA ARG A 9 -8.17 17.57 12.32
C ARG A 9 -9.31 16.62 11.94
N LYS A 10 -9.75 16.72 10.70
CA LYS A 10 -10.79 15.87 10.11
C LYS A 10 -10.18 15.10 8.94
N ILE A 11 -9.80 13.85 9.19
CA ILE A 11 -9.08 13.01 8.24
C ILE A 11 -10.02 11.93 7.73
N ILE A 12 -10.11 11.79 6.41
CA ILE A 12 -10.80 10.69 5.75
C ILE A 12 -9.74 9.80 5.11
N HIS A 13 -9.84 8.48 5.32
CA HIS A 13 -9.15 7.48 4.53
C HIS A 13 -10.17 6.81 3.62
N VAL A 14 -9.95 6.85 2.31
CA VAL A 14 -10.78 6.18 1.31
C VAL A 14 -9.98 5.04 0.69
N ASP A 15 -10.61 3.88 0.52
CA ASP A 15 -9.99 2.67 -0.01
C ASP A 15 -11.01 1.92 -0.88
N MET A 16 -10.66 1.70 -2.14
CA MET A 16 -11.54 1.03 -3.10
C MET A 16 -11.71 -0.45 -2.76
N ASP A 17 -12.92 -0.95 -2.86
CA ASP A 17 -13.25 -2.34 -2.53
C ASP A 17 -12.75 -3.30 -3.61
N ALA A 18 -11.81 -4.19 -3.26
CA ALA A 18 -11.22 -5.19 -4.15
C ALA A 18 -10.79 -4.62 -5.53
N PHE A 19 -10.17 -3.45 -5.54
CA PHE A 19 -10.04 -2.51 -6.65
C PHE A 19 -9.84 -3.15 -8.03
N TYR A 20 -8.72 -3.83 -8.27
CA TYR A 20 -8.45 -4.38 -9.61
C TYR A 20 -9.48 -5.44 -10.01
N ALA A 21 -9.86 -6.31 -9.09
CA ALA A 21 -10.86 -7.34 -9.37
C ALA A 21 -12.24 -6.73 -9.64
N SER A 22 -12.60 -5.67 -8.93
CA SER A 22 -13.86 -4.93 -9.14
C SER A 22 -13.89 -4.22 -10.50
N VAL A 23 -12.76 -3.66 -10.96
CA VAL A 23 -12.65 -3.10 -12.32
C VAL A 23 -12.86 -4.19 -13.37
N GLU A 24 -12.25 -5.38 -13.20
CA GLU A 24 -12.44 -6.48 -14.13
C GLU A 24 -13.89 -6.99 -14.16
N GLN A 25 -14.54 -7.14 -13.00
CA GLN A 25 -15.95 -7.55 -12.92
C GLN A 25 -16.91 -6.49 -13.46
N ARG A 26 -16.57 -5.20 -13.34
CA ARG A 26 -17.33 -4.10 -13.92
C ARG A 26 -17.28 -4.14 -15.45
N ASP A 27 -16.07 -4.24 -16.00
CA ASP A 27 -15.80 -4.15 -17.44
C ASP A 27 -16.16 -5.44 -18.19
N ASN A 28 -16.13 -6.59 -17.52
CA ASN A 28 -16.57 -7.88 -18.05
C ASN A 28 -17.70 -8.47 -17.19
N PRO A 29 -18.95 -8.31 -17.62
CA PRO A 29 -20.12 -8.83 -16.90
C PRO A 29 -20.09 -10.33 -16.62
N GLU A 30 -19.41 -11.13 -17.43
CA GLU A 30 -19.29 -12.58 -17.25
C GLU A 30 -18.47 -12.95 -15.98
N LEU A 31 -17.69 -12.02 -15.43
CA LEU A 31 -16.92 -12.21 -14.21
C LEU A 31 -17.72 -11.88 -12.96
N ARG A 32 -18.86 -11.24 -13.07
CA ARG A 32 -19.67 -10.79 -11.91
C ARG A 32 -20.18 -11.99 -11.11
N GLY A 33 -20.04 -11.89 -9.80
CA GLY A 33 -20.45 -12.95 -8.87
C GLY A 33 -19.55 -14.18 -8.87
N LYS A 34 -18.47 -14.19 -9.65
CA LYS A 34 -17.51 -15.30 -9.72
C LYS A 34 -16.24 -14.98 -8.91
N PRO A 35 -15.56 -16.00 -8.38
CA PRO A 35 -14.26 -15.80 -7.74
C PRO A 35 -13.21 -15.41 -8.79
N VAL A 36 -12.73 -14.17 -8.70
CA VAL A 36 -11.76 -13.59 -9.63
C VAL A 36 -10.50 -13.19 -8.88
N ALA A 37 -9.34 -13.51 -9.45
CA ALA A 37 -8.04 -12.99 -9.04
C ALA A 37 -7.37 -12.27 -10.21
N VAL A 38 -6.95 -11.04 -9.99
CA VAL A 38 -6.06 -10.34 -10.93
C VAL A 38 -4.62 -10.73 -10.61
N GLY A 39 -3.88 -11.22 -11.62
CA GLY A 39 -2.51 -11.67 -11.41
C GLY A 39 -2.05 -12.65 -12.48
N GLY A 40 -0.89 -13.26 -12.24
CA GLY A 40 -0.36 -14.32 -13.10
C GLY A 40 -0.84 -15.69 -12.63
N SER A 41 -1.34 -16.53 -13.55
CA SER A 41 -1.76 -17.92 -13.26
C SER A 41 -0.60 -18.92 -13.25
N SER A 42 0.63 -18.50 -13.52
CA SER A 42 1.82 -19.35 -13.59
C SER A 42 2.23 -19.92 -12.23
N LYS A 43 3.12 -20.94 -12.23
CA LYS A 43 3.70 -21.52 -11.00
C LYS A 43 4.33 -20.49 -10.07
N ARG A 44 4.88 -19.41 -10.62
CA ARG A 44 5.50 -18.28 -9.89
C ARG A 44 4.60 -17.04 -9.84
N GLY A 45 3.35 -17.17 -10.28
CA GLY A 45 2.38 -16.10 -10.25
C GLY A 45 1.96 -15.75 -8.81
N VAL A 46 1.52 -14.49 -8.65
CA VAL A 46 1.01 -13.95 -7.39
C VAL A 46 -0.32 -13.26 -7.64
N VAL A 47 -1.23 -13.37 -6.70
CA VAL A 47 -2.49 -12.63 -6.69
C VAL A 47 -2.19 -11.16 -6.40
N ALA A 48 -2.48 -10.26 -7.33
CA ALA A 48 -2.39 -8.81 -7.10
C ALA A 48 -3.63 -8.29 -6.36
N ALA A 49 -4.82 -8.74 -6.78
CA ALA A 49 -6.08 -8.45 -6.09
C ALA A 49 -7.06 -9.62 -6.23
N ALA A 50 -7.89 -9.84 -5.22
CA ALA A 50 -8.91 -10.88 -5.21
C ALA A 50 -10.29 -10.27 -5.00
N SER A 51 -11.30 -10.73 -5.77
CA SER A 51 -12.71 -10.35 -5.59
C SER A 51 -13.24 -10.83 -4.23
N TYR A 52 -14.34 -10.27 -3.77
CA TYR A 52 -14.94 -10.70 -2.49
C TYR A 52 -15.39 -12.16 -2.54
N GLU A 53 -15.85 -12.65 -3.68
CA GLU A 53 -16.19 -14.04 -3.89
C GLU A 53 -14.94 -14.95 -3.71
N ALA A 54 -13.79 -14.55 -4.26
CA ALA A 54 -12.54 -15.28 -4.07
C ALA A 54 -12.04 -15.19 -2.60
N ARG A 55 -12.22 -14.03 -1.95
CA ARG A 55 -11.86 -13.84 -0.53
C ARG A 55 -12.65 -14.74 0.42
N ALA A 56 -13.87 -15.13 0.07
CA ALA A 56 -14.67 -16.09 0.85
C ALA A 56 -13.97 -17.47 0.96
N PHE A 57 -13.19 -17.86 -0.04
CA PHE A 57 -12.35 -19.06 -0.03
C PHE A 57 -10.96 -18.84 0.59
N GLY A 58 -10.70 -17.67 1.18
CA GLY A 58 -9.41 -17.35 1.78
C GLY A 58 -8.36 -16.78 0.83
N VAL A 59 -8.68 -16.60 -0.47
CA VAL A 59 -7.74 -15.99 -1.43
C VAL A 59 -7.47 -14.53 -1.06
N ARG A 60 -6.19 -14.13 -1.06
CA ARG A 60 -5.74 -12.77 -0.66
C ARG A 60 -4.66 -12.26 -1.59
N SER A 61 -4.49 -10.94 -1.64
CA SER A 61 -3.35 -10.30 -2.30
C SER A 61 -2.02 -10.82 -1.73
N ALA A 62 -1.00 -10.86 -2.57
CA ALA A 62 0.32 -11.43 -2.32
C ALA A 62 0.36 -12.97 -2.14
N MET A 63 -0.78 -13.67 -2.23
CA MET A 63 -0.82 -15.13 -2.19
C MET A 63 -0.24 -15.72 -3.46
N PRO A 64 0.62 -16.80 -3.38
CA PRO A 64 1.04 -17.54 -4.56
C PRO A 64 -0.16 -18.10 -5.32
N SER A 65 -0.16 -17.99 -6.65
CA SER A 65 -1.30 -18.39 -7.50
C SER A 65 -1.64 -19.88 -7.37
N VAL A 66 -0.62 -20.72 -7.18
CA VAL A 66 -0.81 -22.17 -6.93
C VAL A 66 -1.57 -22.41 -5.62
N THR A 67 -1.29 -21.63 -4.58
CA THR A 67 -2.00 -21.73 -3.30
C THR A 67 -3.43 -21.21 -3.44
N ALA A 68 -3.63 -20.12 -4.17
CA ALA A 68 -4.95 -19.56 -4.43
C ALA A 68 -5.87 -20.57 -5.16
N LEU A 69 -5.36 -21.26 -6.19
CA LEU A 69 -6.08 -22.31 -6.91
C LEU A 69 -6.42 -23.52 -6.02
N ARG A 70 -5.56 -23.89 -5.08
CA ARG A 70 -5.87 -24.96 -4.12
C ARG A 70 -7.00 -24.57 -3.17
N GLN A 71 -7.09 -23.31 -2.77
CA GLN A 71 -8.14 -22.82 -1.90
C GLN A 71 -9.47 -22.60 -2.64
N CYS A 72 -9.39 -22.19 -3.89
CA CYS A 72 -10.55 -21.92 -4.73
C CYS A 72 -10.32 -22.55 -6.12
N PRO A 73 -10.73 -23.82 -6.35
CA PRO A 73 -10.52 -24.49 -7.63
C PRO A 73 -11.16 -23.79 -8.82
N ASP A 74 -12.30 -23.13 -8.61
CA ASP A 74 -13.03 -22.37 -9.64
C ASP A 74 -12.52 -20.93 -9.83
N LEU A 75 -11.35 -20.59 -9.27
CA LEU A 75 -10.77 -19.26 -9.32
C LEU A 75 -10.40 -18.88 -10.77
N ILE A 76 -10.95 -17.77 -11.23
CA ILE A 76 -10.66 -17.22 -12.55
C ILE A 76 -9.51 -16.21 -12.43
N PHE A 77 -8.37 -16.50 -13.06
CA PHE A 77 -7.27 -15.56 -13.17
C PHE A 77 -7.43 -14.63 -14.38
N VAL A 78 -7.30 -13.33 -14.12
CA VAL A 78 -7.33 -12.28 -15.14
C VAL A 78 -5.98 -11.55 -15.17
N LYS A 79 -5.45 -11.30 -16.37
CA LYS A 79 -4.21 -10.53 -16.52
C LYS A 79 -4.44 -9.08 -16.10
N PRO A 80 -3.48 -8.45 -15.38
CA PRO A 80 -3.60 -7.05 -14.97
C PRO A 80 -3.69 -6.09 -16.15
N ARG A 81 -4.65 -5.16 -16.11
CA ARG A 81 -4.80 -4.05 -17.06
C ARG A 81 -4.44 -2.71 -16.37
N PHE A 82 -3.16 -2.51 -16.07
CA PHE A 82 -2.71 -1.36 -15.28
C PHE A 82 -3.14 0.00 -15.85
N GLU A 83 -3.26 0.15 -17.17
CA GLU A 83 -3.71 1.41 -17.76
C GLU A 83 -5.18 1.70 -17.43
N ALA A 84 -6.05 0.69 -17.40
CA ALA A 84 -7.43 0.83 -16.94
C ALA A 84 -7.48 1.22 -15.45
N TYR A 85 -6.68 0.56 -14.60
CA TYR A 85 -6.63 0.87 -13.17
C TYR A 85 -6.12 2.28 -12.89
N LYS A 86 -5.10 2.74 -13.61
CA LYS A 86 -4.59 4.12 -13.53
C LYS A 86 -5.63 5.14 -13.99
N ALA A 87 -6.40 4.84 -15.04
CA ALA A 87 -7.46 5.72 -15.51
C ALA A 87 -8.55 5.91 -14.44
N VAL A 88 -9.01 4.79 -13.84
CA VAL A 88 -9.96 4.84 -12.72
C VAL A 88 -9.37 5.58 -11.52
N SER A 89 -8.12 5.31 -11.15
CA SER A 89 -7.42 6.00 -10.05
C SER A 89 -7.35 7.52 -10.27
N ARG A 90 -7.10 7.98 -11.48
CA ARG A 90 -7.13 9.43 -11.81
C ARG A 90 -8.50 10.01 -11.59
N HIS A 91 -9.54 9.36 -12.11
CA HIS A 91 -10.94 9.81 -11.94
C HIS A 91 -11.33 9.90 -10.45
N ILE A 92 -10.97 8.89 -9.65
CA ILE A 92 -11.22 8.91 -8.20
C ILE A 92 -10.51 10.10 -7.52
N ARG A 93 -9.27 10.42 -7.93
CA ARG A 93 -8.53 11.58 -7.39
C ARG A 93 -9.18 12.91 -7.79
N GLU A 94 -9.76 13.01 -8.97
CA GLU A 94 -10.56 14.17 -9.40
C GLU A 94 -11.79 14.35 -8.51
N ILE A 95 -12.46 13.26 -8.13
CA ILE A 95 -13.56 13.29 -7.15
C ILE A 95 -13.06 13.82 -5.79
N PHE A 96 -11.92 13.33 -5.29
CA PHE A 96 -11.34 13.82 -4.03
C PHE A 96 -11.01 15.31 -4.08
N ALA A 97 -10.44 15.78 -5.20
CA ALA A 97 -10.02 17.17 -5.38
C ALA A 97 -11.19 18.17 -5.37
N ARG A 98 -12.41 17.72 -5.57
CA ARG A 98 -13.62 18.55 -5.39
C ARG A 98 -13.82 18.97 -3.94
N HIS A 99 -13.32 18.16 -2.98
CA HIS A 99 -13.57 18.32 -1.55
C HIS A 99 -12.38 18.86 -0.77
N THR A 100 -11.16 18.60 -1.22
CA THR A 100 -9.92 19.09 -0.59
C THR A 100 -8.77 19.09 -1.58
N ASP A 101 -7.80 19.98 -1.36
CA ASP A 101 -6.52 19.97 -2.09
C ASP A 101 -5.44 19.19 -1.32
N VAL A 102 -5.70 18.83 -0.06
CA VAL A 102 -4.76 18.10 0.81
C VAL A 102 -5.03 16.60 0.71
N ILE A 103 -4.54 16.01 -0.37
CA ILE A 103 -4.72 14.58 -0.72
C ILE A 103 -3.36 13.90 -0.69
N GLN A 104 -3.25 12.82 0.06
CA GLN A 104 -2.06 11.95 0.09
C GLN A 104 -2.40 10.57 -0.45
N PRO A 105 -2.13 10.28 -1.72
CA PRO A 105 -2.26 8.93 -2.27
C PRO A 105 -1.26 7.98 -1.62
N LEU A 106 -1.70 6.77 -1.28
CA LEU A 106 -0.85 5.68 -0.80
C LEU A 106 -0.60 4.64 -1.89
N SER A 107 -1.60 4.42 -2.75
CA SER A 107 -1.58 3.49 -3.88
C SER A 107 -2.46 4.03 -5.02
N LEU A 108 -2.86 3.18 -5.96
CA LEU A 108 -3.85 3.53 -6.99
C LEU A 108 -5.27 3.58 -6.44
N ASP A 109 -5.55 2.91 -5.33
CA ASP A 109 -6.88 2.64 -4.79
C ASP A 109 -7.15 3.27 -3.42
N GLU A 110 -6.15 3.83 -2.77
CA GLU A 110 -6.34 4.43 -1.45
C GLU A 110 -5.64 5.79 -1.29
N ALA A 111 -6.25 6.65 -0.49
CA ALA A 111 -5.71 7.96 -0.14
C ALA A 111 -6.19 8.44 1.23
N TYR A 112 -5.36 9.26 1.87
CA TYR A 112 -5.79 10.15 2.95
C TYR A 112 -6.20 11.50 2.38
N LEU A 113 -7.29 12.05 2.93
CA LEU A 113 -7.78 13.39 2.67
C LEU A 113 -7.86 14.15 3.98
N ASP A 114 -7.27 15.34 4.03
CA ASP A 114 -7.51 16.27 5.13
C ASP A 114 -8.62 17.24 4.71
N VAL A 115 -9.76 17.12 5.38
CA VAL A 115 -10.96 17.95 5.15
C VAL A 115 -11.24 18.84 6.35
N THR A 116 -10.20 19.13 7.16
CA THR A 116 -10.31 20.06 8.28
C THR A 116 -10.83 21.42 7.79
N HIS A 117 -10.26 21.91 6.70
CA HIS A 117 -10.78 23.06 5.96
C HIS A 117 -11.75 22.56 4.89
N ASP A 118 -13.03 22.80 5.12
CA ASP A 118 -14.11 22.35 4.24
C ASP A 118 -14.22 23.25 2.98
N LYS A 119 -13.69 22.75 1.88
CA LYS A 119 -13.62 23.45 0.59
C LYS A 119 -14.99 23.83 0.01
N GLN A 120 -16.03 23.06 0.31
CA GLN A 120 -17.38 23.24 -0.23
C GLN A 120 -18.41 23.72 0.79
N GLY A 121 -18.03 23.93 2.06
CA GLY A 121 -18.95 24.36 3.11
C GLY A 121 -20.00 23.30 3.48
N ILE A 122 -19.69 22.00 3.32
CA ILE A 122 -20.58 20.88 3.66
C ILE A 122 -20.78 20.75 5.18
N GLY A 123 -19.83 21.24 5.97
CA GLY A 123 -19.86 21.35 7.43
C GLY A 123 -19.52 20.05 8.19
N SER A 124 -19.30 18.92 7.49
CA SER A 124 -19.07 17.64 8.17
C SER A 124 -18.22 16.69 7.34
N ALA A 125 -17.11 16.19 7.92
CA ALA A 125 -16.27 15.15 7.29
C ALA A 125 -17.05 13.87 6.97
N VAL A 126 -18.05 13.52 7.79
CA VAL A 126 -18.94 12.36 7.55
C VAL A 126 -19.79 12.59 6.30
N LYS A 127 -20.35 13.78 6.11
CA LYS A 127 -21.11 14.12 4.90
C LYS A 127 -20.20 14.15 3.67
N ILE A 128 -18.98 14.68 3.80
CA ILE A 128 -17.97 14.67 2.72
C ILE A 128 -17.62 13.23 2.32
N ALA A 129 -17.33 12.35 3.28
CA ALA A 129 -17.02 10.94 3.00
C ALA A 129 -18.19 10.23 2.30
N LYS A 130 -19.44 10.50 2.70
CA LYS A 130 -20.63 9.97 2.03
C LYS A 130 -20.76 10.50 0.60
N ALA A 131 -20.52 11.80 0.37
CA ALA A 131 -20.57 12.40 -0.96
C ALA A 131 -19.50 11.81 -1.88
N ILE A 132 -18.27 11.64 -1.39
CA ILE A 132 -17.17 11.02 -2.13
C ILE A 132 -17.53 9.57 -2.53
N ARG A 133 -18.02 8.75 -1.61
CA ARG A 133 -18.39 7.36 -1.90
C ARG A 133 -19.56 7.26 -2.87
N ALA A 134 -20.54 8.15 -2.77
CA ALA A 134 -21.66 8.24 -3.71
C ALA A 134 -21.19 8.61 -5.12
N ALA A 135 -20.33 9.64 -5.24
CA ALA A 135 -19.76 10.05 -6.52
C ALA A 135 -18.90 8.95 -7.16
N ILE A 136 -18.07 8.26 -6.37
CA ILE A 136 -17.30 7.10 -6.86
C ILE A 136 -18.24 6.05 -7.46
N ARG A 137 -19.31 5.70 -6.76
CA ARG A 137 -20.28 4.71 -7.23
C ARG A 137 -20.99 5.16 -8.51
N GLU A 138 -21.46 6.38 -8.53
CA GLU A 138 -22.20 6.94 -9.66
C GLU A 138 -21.34 7.07 -10.92
N GLU A 139 -20.13 7.63 -10.77
CA GLU A 139 -19.28 7.98 -11.91
C GLU A 139 -18.39 6.80 -12.38
N THR A 140 -18.06 5.86 -11.50
CA THR A 140 -17.16 4.76 -11.85
C THR A 140 -17.81 3.38 -11.85
N GLY A 141 -19.02 3.24 -11.30
CA GLY A 141 -19.67 1.94 -11.10
C GLY A 141 -18.98 1.04 -10.07
N LEU A 142 -18.03 1.58 -9.28
CA LEU A 142 -17.28 0.86 -8.27
C LEU A 142 -17.66 1.33 -6.87
N THR A 143 -17.28 0.56 -5.84
CA THR A 143 -17.49 0.94 -4.45
C THR A 143 -16.18 1.24 -3.74
N ALA A 144 -16.27 2.10 -2.72
CA ALA A 144 -15.19 2.42 -1.82
C ALA A 144 -15.67 2.39 -0.37
N SER A 145 -14.78 1.95 0.52
CA SER A 145 -14.98 2.07 1.96
C SER A 145 -14.21 3.26 2.51
N ALA A 146 -14.73 3.89 3.56
CA ALA A 146 -14.12 5.08 4.14
C ALA A 146 -14.04 5.00 5.66
N GLY A 147 -12.93 5.48 6.21
CA GLY A 147 -12.75 5.74 7.64
C GLY A 147 -12.64 7.24 7.87
N VAL A 148 -13.38 7.76 8.83
CA VAL A 148 -13.38 9.18 9.22
C VAL A 148 -12.88 9.29 10.65
N SER A 149 -11.82 10.08 10.87
CA SER A 149 -11.28 10.28 12.22
C SER A 149 -10.45 11.56 12.31
N TYR A 150 -9.78 11.76 13.42
CA TYR A 150 -8.96 12.93 13.74
C TYR A 150 -7.47 12.76 13.38
N ASN A 151 -7.05 11.57 12.93
CA ASN A 151 -5.70 11.31 12.46
C ASN A 151 -5.66 10.19 11.40
N LYS A 152 -4.52 10.07 10.70
CA LYS A 152 -4.33 9.12 9.61
C LYS A 152 -4.40 7.66 10.07
N PHE A 153 -3.78 7.36 11.22
CA PHE A 153 -3.70 6.00 11.72
C PHE A 153 -5.09 5.42 11.98
N ILE A 154 -5.91 6.14 12.74
CA ILE A 154 -7.26 5.68 13.07
C ILE A 154 -8.17 5.70 11.85
N ALA A 155 -8.11 6.74 11.00
CA ALA A 155 -8.91 6.79 9.78
C ALA A 155 -8.67 5.57 8.88
N LYS A 156 -7.40 5.12 8.74
CA LYS A 156 -7.09 3.91 7.97
C LYS A 156 -7.62 2.63 8.63
N LEU A 157 -7.47 2.49 9.93
CA LEU A 157 -8.03 1.34 10.65
C LEU A 157 -9.56 1.31 10.58
N ALA A 158 -10.20 2.46 10.66
CA ALA A 158 -11.65 2.61 10.56
C ALA A 158 -12.17 2.23 9.17
N SER A 159 -11.45 2.57 8.09
CA SER A 159 -11.90 2.23 6.73
C SER A 159 -12.04 0.73 6.47
N ASP A 160 -11.35 -0.11 7.25
CA ASP A 160 -11.39 -1.56 7.13
C ASP A 160 -12.53 -2.23 7.94
N GLN A 161 -13.19 -1.49 8.86
CA GLN A 161 -14.14 -2.12 9.79
C GLN A 161 -15.42 -2.63 9.11
N ASN A 162 -15.91 -1.87 8.14
CA ASN A 162 -17.21 -2.13 7.51
C ASN A 162 -17.09 -2.43 6.01
N LYS A 163 -15.94 -2.94 5.53
CA LYS A 163 -15.78 -3.37 4.13
C LYS A 163 -16.67 -4.57 3.79
N PRO A 164 -17.21 -4.68 2.57
CA PRO A 164 -17.15 -3.68 1.49
C PRO A 164 -18.23 -2.60 1.61
N ASP A 165 -18.04 -1.52 0.83
CA ASP A 165 -18.99 -0.43 0.66
C ASP A 165 -19.49 0.16 1.98
N GLY A 166 -18.59 0.22 2.95
CA GLY A 166 -18.88 0.65 4.30
C GLY A 166 -18.22 1.96 4.68
N MET A 167 -18.62 2.46 5.82
CA MET A 167 -17.99 3.62 6.45
C MET A 167 -17.95 3.43 7.97
N CYS A 168 -16.85 3.84 8.58
CA CYS A 168 -16.70 3.85 10.03
C CYS A 168 -16.16 5.21 10.47
N VAL A 169 -16.72 5.74 11.55
CA VAL A 169 -16.36 7.04 12.13
C VAL A 169 -15.85 6.81 13.55
N ILE A 170 -14.67 7.28 13.86
CA ILE A 170 -14.07 7.21 15.20
C ILE A 170 -13.75 8.63 15.66
N LEU A 171 -14.44 9.07 16.70
CA LEU A 171 -14.25 10.38 17.31
C LEU A 171 -13.01 10.39 18.22
N PRO A 172 -12.45 11.56 18.55
CA PRO A 172 -11.23 11.65 19.38
C PRO A 172 -11.33 10.90 20.72
N GLU A 173 -12.45 11.00 21.42
CA GLU A 173 -12.73 10.33 22.67
C GLU A 173 -12.83 8.80 22.56
N GLN A 174 -13.18 8.29 21.39
CA GLN A 174 -13.31 6.86 21.10
C GLN A 174 -11.97 6.23 20.64
N GLY A 175 -11.03 7.06 20.17
CA GLY A 175 -9.80 6.60 19.54
C GLY A 175 -8.97 5.64 20.38
N PRO A 176 -8.63 5.97 21.63
CA PRO A 176 -7.85 5.08 22.49
C PRO A 176 -8.50 3.73 22.73
N GLU A 177 -9.80 3.69 23.01
CA GLU A 177 -10.56 2.45 23.24
C GLU A 177 -10.66 1.61 21.97
N PHE A 178 -10.94 2.25 20.83
CA PHE A 178 -10.96 1.60 19.52
C PHE A 178 -9.64 0.91 19.22
N VAL A 179 -8.52 1.61 19.39
CA VAL A 179 -7.18 1.04 19.15
C VAL A 179 -6.89 -0.08 20.14
N ALA A 180 -7.20 0.08 21.43
CA ALA A 180 -6.99 -0.94 22.47
C ALA A 180 -7.70 -2.26 22.17
N SER A 181 -8.89 -2.20 21.57
CA SER A 181 -9.69 -3.38 21.21
C SER A 181 -9.17 -4.18 20.04
N LEU A 182 -8.30 -3.60 19.19
CA LEU A 182 -7.84 -4.23 17.96
C LEU A 182 -6.66 -5.17 18.19
N PRO A 183 -6.60 -6.32 17.49
CA PRO A 183 -5.38 -7.11 17.39
C PRO A 183 -4.27 -6.30 16.73
N VAL A 184 -3.02 -6.37 17.24
CA VAL A 184 -1.87 -5.60 16.71
C VAL A 184 -1.58 -5.88 15.24
N ARG A 185 -1.90 -7.07 14.74
CA ARG A 185 -1.79 -7.43 13.32
C ARG A 185 -2.66 -6.57 12.39
N ARG A 186 -3.65 -5.86 12.93
CA ARG A 186 -4.47 -4.88 12.18
C ARG A 186 -3.79 -3.52 12.06
N PHE A 187 -2.78 -3.24 12.86
CA PHE A 187 -2.11 -1.96 12.83
C PHE A 187 -1.35 -1.79 11.52
N HIS A 188 -1.55 -0.66 10.88
CA HIS A 188 -0.83 -0.34 9.66
C HIS A 188 0.69 -0.35 9.90
N GLY A 189 1.42 -1.16 9.12
CA GLY A 189 2.84 -1.39 9.28
C GLY A 189 3.20 -2.66 10.08
N VAL A 190 2.24 -3.33 10.73
CA VAL A 190 2.45 -4.63 11.37
C VAL A 190 2.23 -5.73 10.34
N GLY A 191 3.32 -6.21 9.76
CA GLY A 191 3.31 -7.39 8.90
C GLY A 191 3.46 -8.70 9.70
N PRO A 192 3.36 -9.88 9.04
CA PRO A 192 3.40 -11.19 9.73
C PRO A 192 4.61 -11.40 10.64
N ARG A 193 5.80 -10.97 10.22
CA ARG A 193 7.02 -11.08 11.04
C ARG A 193 6.98 -10.19 12.29
N THR A 194 6.40 -9.00 12.18
CA THR A 194 6.26 -8.08 13.32
C THR A 194 5.18 -8.60 14.27
N ASP A 195 4.07 -9.11 13.74
CA ASP A 195 3.01 -9.77 14.52
C ASP A 195 3.55 -10.95 15.32
N GLU A 196 4.31 -11.84 14.67
CA GLU A 196 4.98 -12.96 15.34
C GLU A 196 5.96 -12.50 16.45
N LYS A 197 6.74 -11.44 16.18
CA LYS A 197 7.65 -10.86 17.17
C LYS A 197 6.87 -10.26 18.35
N MET A 198 5.78 -9.53 18.09
CA MET A 198 4.91 -8.98 19.12
C MET A 198 4.29 -10.09 19.98
N ALA A 199 3.79 -11.16 19.34
CA ALA A 199 3.22 -12.32 20.05
C ALA A 199 4.24 -12.98 20.99
N LYS A 200 5.50 -13.18 20.56
CA LYS A 200 6.59 -13.69 21.41
C LYS A 200 6.91 -12.79 22.61
N LEU A 201 6.57 -11.51 22.53
CA LEU A 201 6.73 -10.51 23.59
C LEU A 201 5.47 -10.34 24.44
N GLY A 202 4.43 -11.17 24.23
CA GLY A 202 3.16 -11.10 24.93
C GLY A 202 2.30 -9.90 24.55
N VAL A 203 2.46 -9.37 23.33
CA VAL A 203 1.70 -8.23 22.79
C VAL A 203 0.81 -8.73 21.66
N HIS A 204 -0.49 -8.83 21.90
CA HIS A 204 -1.49 -9.36 20.95
C HIS A 204 -2.49 -8.29 20.51
N THR A 205 -2.78 -7.33 21.40
CA THR A 205 -3.78 -6.28 21.21
C THR A 205 -3.18 -4.89 21.36
N GLY A 206 -3.93 -3.87 20.92
CA GLY A 206 -3.58 -2.49 21.20
C GLY A 206 -3.51 -2.18 22.69
N ALA A 207 -4.35 -2.83 23.51
CA ALA A 207 -4.31 -2.72 24.97
C ALA A 207 -2.98 -3.22 25.54
N ASP A 208 -2.49 -4.40 25.09
CA ASP A 208 -1.19 -4.92 25.52
C ASP A 208 -0.05 -3.99 25.11
N LEU A 209 -0.14 -3.44 23.89
CA LEU A 209 0.86 -2.50 23.37
C LEU A 209 0.87 -1.19 24.18
N ALA A 210 -0.29 -0.68 24.58
CA ALA A 210 -0.44 0.54 25.37
C ALA A 210 0.13 0.42 26.79
N GLN A 211 0.27 -0.80 27.33
CA GLN A 211 0.92 -1.06 28.62
C GLN A 211 2.45 -0.92 28.57
N LYS A 212 3.04 -0.90 27.38
CA LYS A 212 4.49 -0.77 27.20
C LYS A 212 4.89 0.69 27.17
N ASP A 213 6.00 1.01 27.83
CA ASP A 213 6.60 2.33 27.73
C ASP A 213 7.40 2.51 26.44
N GLU A 214 7.74 3.75 26.13
CA GLU A 214 8.44 4.09 24.89
C GLU A 214 9.86 3.53 24.85
N ILE A 215 10.53 3.41 25.98
CA ILE A 215 11.89 2.88 26.10
C ILE A 215 11.87 1.39 25.72
N TRP A 216 10.96 0.63 26.32
CA TRP A 216 10.81 -0.79 26.01
C TRP A 216 10.47 -1.01 24.53
N LEU A 217 9.55 -0.23 23.97
CA LEU A 217 9.18 -0.30 22.56
C LEU A 217 10.36 0.01 21.64
N SER A 218 11.16 1.03 21.99
CA SER A 218 12.33 1.40 21.19
C SER A 218 13.45 0.37 21.26
N GLN A 219 13.64 -0.29 22.39
CA GLN A 219 14.59 -1.41 22.54
C GLN A 219 14.21 -2.59 21.66
N HIS A 220 12.92 -2.92 21.53
CA HIS A 220 12.45 -4.06 20.77
C HIS A 220 12.18 -3.76 19.29
N PHE A 221 11.76 -2.56 18.93
CA PHE A 221 11.32 -2.19 17.59
C PHE A 221 12.14 -1.05 16.95
N GLY A 222 13.24 -0.63 17.61
CA GLY A 222 14.13 0.42 17.10
C GLY A 222 13.41 1.76 16.95
N SER A 223 13.75 2.50 15.91
CA SER A 223 13.13 3.82 15.62
C SER A 223 11.61 3.79 15.45
N TRP A 224 11.02 2.62 15.24
CA TRP A 224 9.57 2.47 15.12
C TRP A 224 8.87 2.41 16.50
N GLY A 225 9.62 2.22 17.59
CA GLY A 225 9.08 2.13 18.96
C GLY A 225 8.29 3.37 19.38
N ALA A 226 8.82 4.57 19.12
CA ALA A 226 8.13 5.82 19.41
C ALA A 226 6.78 5.95 18.67
N TYR A 227 6.75 5.53 17.38
CA TYR A 227 5.48 5.50 16.64
C TYR A 227 4.48 4.52 17.26
N LEU A 228 4.91 3.32 17.62
CA LEU A 228 4.05 2.32 18.27
C LEU A 228 3.50 2.80 19.61
N PHE A 229 4.31 3.51 20.39
CA PHE A 229 3.90 4.09 21.67
C PHE A 229 2.74 5.08 21.51
N HIS A 230 2.84 5.98 20.54
CA HIS A 230 1.78 6.94 20.24
C HIS A 230 0.56 6.27 19.58
N ALA A 231 0.78 5.39 18.61
CA ALA A 231 -0.28 4.69 17.90
C ALA A 231 -1.16 3.87 18.85
N ALA A 232 -0.57 3.15 19.83
CA ALA A 232 -1.30 2.38 20.82
C ALA A 232 -2.23 3.24 21.70
N ARG A 233 -1.98 4.55 21.78
CA ARG A 233 -2.78 5.54 22.52
C ARG A 233 -3.71 6.35 21.61
N GLY A 234 -3.85 5.93 20.36
CA GLY A 234 -4.68 6.64 19.38
C GLY A 234 -4.10 7.93 18.85
N ILE A 235 -2.80 8.16 19.00
CA ILE A 235 -2.12 9.41 18.64
C ILE A 235 -1.32 9.22 17.36
N ASP A 236 -1.58 10.07 16.36
CA ASP A 236 -0.77 10.19 15.14
C ASP A 236 -0.76 11.65 14.69
N ASN A 237 0.33 12.34 15.00
CA ASN A 237 0.48 13.77 14.70
C ASN A 237 0.97 14.04 13.26
N ARG A 238 1.26 13.00 12.47
CA ARG A 238 1.73 13.18 11.09
C ARG A 238 0.65 13.84 10.25
N PRO A 239 0.94 14.95 9.54
CA PRO A 239 -0.02 15.59 8.64
C PRO A 239 -0.29 14.73 7.41
N VAL A 240 -1.40 14.99 6.74
CA VAL A 240 -1.63 14.52 5.37
C VAL A 240 -0.68 15.31 4.45
N ASN A 241 0.18 14.60 3.71
CA ASN A 241 1.21 15.21 2.87
C ASN A 241 0.83 15.10 1.39
N ALA A 242 0.28 16.17 0.85
CA ALA A 242 -0.08 16.25 -0.58
C ALA A 242 1.15 16.32 -1.51
N ASN A 243 2.30 16.76 -1.00
CA ASN A 243 3.52 17.00 -1.76
C ASN A 243 4.60 15.95 -1.47
N ALA A 244 4.21 14.70 -1.31
CA ALA A 244 5.17 13.63 -1.05
C ALA A 244 6.09 13.43 -2.26
N VAL A 245 7.37 13.71 -2.09
CA VAL A 245 8.39 13.51 -3.11
C VAL A 245 8.70 12.02 -3.24
N ARG A 246 8.69 11.50 -4.47
CA ARG A 246 9.10 10.13 -4.77
C ARG A 246 10.57 9.94 -4.39
N LYS A 247 10.88 8.93 -3.57
CA LYS A 247 12.23 8.67 -3.08
C LYS A 247 13.02 7.69 -3.94
N SER A 248 12.36 6.85 -4.74
CA SER A 248 13.00 5.85 -5.59
C SER A 248 12.17 5.51 -6.82
N ILE A 249 12.87 5.06 -7.86
CA ILE A 249 12.29 4.40 -9.03
C ILE A 249 12.96 3.05 -9.16
N GLY A 250 12.19 2.00 -9.43
CA GLY A 250 12.75 0.66 -9.58
C GLY A 250 11.87 -0.24 -10.43
N ALA A 251 12.44 -1.36 -10.87
CA ALA A 251 11.74 -2.45 -11.53
C ALA A 251 12.22 -3.77 -10.92
N GLU A 252 11.33 -4.73 -10.87
CA GLU A 252 11.61 -6.11 -10.45
C GLU A 252 10.90 -7.07 -11.39
N SER A 253 11.56 -8.17 -11.75
CA SER A 253 10.99 -9.25 -12.54
C SER A 253 11.18 -10.58 -11.83
N THR A 254 10.20 -11.47 -11.98
CA THR A 254 10.32 -12.86 -11.57
C THR A 254 10.37 -13.70 -12.83
N TYR A 255 11.47 -14.41 -13.05
CA TYR A 255 11.67 -15.24 -14.22
C TYR A 255 10.93 -16.57 -14.05
N PHE A 256 10.43 -17.11 -15.14
CA PHE A 256 9.74 -18.41 -15.12
C PHE A 256 10.66 -19.55 -14.69
N GLU A 257 11.92 -19.50 -15.16
CA GLU A 257 13.01 -20.39 -14.75
C GLU A 257 14.12 -19.60 -14.07
N ASP A 258 14.87 -20.25 -13.17
CA ASP A 258 16.01 -19.63 -12.54
C ASP A 258 17.13 -19.39 -13.55
N LYS A 259 17.70 -18.21 -13.54
CA LYS A 259 18.91 -17.87 -14.30
C LYS A 259 20.11 -18.53 -13.61
N ARG A 260 20.93 -19.25 -14.38
CA ARG A 260 22.00 -20.11 -13.83
C ARG A 260 23.39 -19.74 -14.30
N SER A 261 23.50 -19.06 -15.44
CA SER A 261 24.77 -18.59 -15.97
C SER A 261 24.97 -17.10 -15.75
N GLU A 262 26.20 -16.65 -15.80
CA GLU A 262 26.56 -15.25 -15.72
C GLU A 262 25.96 -14.48 -16.90
N ASP A 263 26.02 -15.02 -18.13
CA ASP A 263 25.46 -14.40 -19.31
C ASP A 263 23.96 -14.16 -19.20
N GLU A 264 23.20 -15.19 -18.75
CA GLU A 264 21.77 -15.07 -18.49
C GLU A 264 21.43 -13.99 -17.44
N LEU A 265 22.26 -13.83 -16.41
CA LEU A 265 22.04 -12.83 -15.37
C LEU A 265 22.36 -11.43 -15.87
N ARG A 266 23.39 -11.26 -16.71
CA ARG A 266 23.74 -10.00 -17.33
C ARG A 266 22.65 -9.54 -18.31
N GLU A 267 22.20 -10.40 -19.20
CA GLU A 267 21.08 -10.13 -20.10
C GLU A 267 19.80 -9.73 -19.33
N ALA A 268 19.47 -10.48 -18.30
CA ALA A 268 18.31 -10.19 -17.46
C ALA A 268 18.43 -8.86 -16.70
N LEU A 269 19.66 -8.46 -16.35
CA LEU A 269 19.92 -7.16 -15.74
C LEU A 269 19.74 -6.03 -16.76
N ASP A 270 20.21 -6.21 -17.99
CA ASP A 270 20.06 -5.22 -19.06
C ASP A 270 18.58 -4.97 -19.38
N ASP A 271 17.75 -6.01 -19.44
CA ASP A 271 16.31 -5.87 -19.59
C ASP A 271 15.67 -5.02 -18.47
N ILE A 272 16.11 -5.23 -17.23
CA ILE A 272 15.61 -4.44 -16.08
C ILE A 272 16.11 -3.00 -16.14
N VAL A 273 17.35 -2.78 -16.60
CA VAL A 273 17.92 -1.43 -16.79
C VAL A 273 17.09 -0.65 -17.80
N GLU A 274 16.68 -1.25 -18.93
CA GLU A 274 15.79 -0.62 -19.89
C GLU A 274 14.49 -0.16 -19.24
N ILE A 275 13.83 -1.04 -18.49
CA ILE A 275 12.56 -0.72 -17.82
C ILE A 275 12.75 0.41 -16.77
N VAL A 276 13.86 0.39 -16.04
CA VAL A 276 14.15 1.42 -15.03
C VAL A 276 14.44 2.74 -15.71
N TRP A 277 15.23 2.74 -16.81
CA TRP A 277 15.56 3.93 -17.57
C TRP A 277 14.30 4.59 -18.14
N ASP A 278 13.44 3.83 -18.78
CA ASP A 278 12.13 4.30 -19.27
C ASP A 278 11.28 4.97 -18.18
N ARG A 279 11.34 4.42 -16.95
CA ARG A 279 10.61 5.01 -15.81
C ARG A 279 11.27 6.29 -15.31
N ILE A 280 12.60 6.37 -15.31
CA ILE A 280 13.38 7.56 -14.95
C ILE A 280 13.06 8.68 -15.93
N ASP A 281 13.15 8.41 -17.23
CA ASP A 281 12.91 9.39 -18.29
C ASP A 281 11.47 9.91 -18.25
N ARG A 282 10.47 9.03 -18.24
CA ARG A 282 9.04 9.42 -18.15
C ARG A 282 8.70 10.25 -16.90
N ASN A 283 9.41 10.07 -15.81
CA ASN A 283 9.17 10.83 -14.56
C ASN A 283 10.14 11.99 -14.39
N GLN A 284 11.06 12.23 -15.34
CA GLN A 284 12.11 13.25 -15.27
C GLN A 284 12.85 13.20 -13.92
N ALA A 285 13.13 11.98 -13.45
CA ALA A 285 13.68 11.74 -12.14
C ALA A 285 15.20 11.71 -12.15
N GLN A 286 15.82 12.04 -11.03
CA GLN A 286 17.26 12.05 -10.85
C GLN A 286 17.65 11.25 -9.60
N GLY A 287 18.76 10.52 -9.70
CA GLY A 287 19.27 9.74 -8.58
C GLY A 287 20.78 9.58 -8.61
N LYS A 288 21.38 9.37 -7.45
CA LYS A 288 22.83 9.13 -7.28
C LYS A 288 23.13 7.75 -6.71
N THR A 289 22.10 6.99 -6.30
CA THR A 289 22.27 5.68 -5.70
C THR A 289 21.59 4.63 -6.55
N LEU A 290 22.35 3.64 -7.01
CA LEU A 290 21.83 2.43 -7.63
C LEU A 290 21.78 1.30 -6.58
N VAL A 291 20.68 0.55 -6.59
CA VAL A 291 20.48 -0.62 -5.72
C VAL A 291 20.13 -1.81 -6.61
N LEU A 292 20.96 -2.84 -6.57
CA LEU A 292 20.68 -4.13 -7.18
C LEU A 292 20.15 -5.08 -6.12
N LYS A 293 19.02 -5.72 -6.39
CA LYS A 293 18.43 -6.77 -5.56
C LYS A 293 18.30 -8.06 -6.35
N ALA A 294 18.93 -9.13 -5.87
CA ALA A 294 18.78 -10.45 -6.44
C ALA A 294 18.11 -11.38 -5.40
N ARG A 295 17.19 -12.22 -5.89
CA ARG A 295 16.49 -13.21 -5.06
C ARG A 295 16.73 -14.60 -5.62
N TYR A 296 17.24 -15.49 -4.79
CA TYR A 296 17.47 -16.88 -5.12
C TYR A 296 16.17 -17.71 -5.06
N SER A 297 16.21 -18.93 -5.58
CA SER A 297 15.09 -19.86 -5.59
C SER A 297 14.59 -20.26 -4.19
N ASP A 298 15.46 -20.19 -3.18
CA ASP A 298 15.14 -20.38 -1.76
C ASP A 298 14.55 -19.13 -1.09
N PHE A 299 14.23 -18.09 -1.87
CA PHE A 299 13.76 -16.78 -1.43
C PHE A 299 14.77 -15.95 -0.61
N ARG A 300 15.99 -16.41 -0.44
CA ARG A 300 17.07 -15.58 0.10
C ARG A 300 17.32 -14.40 -0.82
N THR A 301 17.31 -13.21 -0.26
CA THR A 301 17.52 -11.96 -1.01
C THR A 301 18.87 -11.36 -0.66
N VAL A 302 19.62 -10.98 -1.67
CA VAL A 302 20.88 -10.24 -1.55
C VAL A 302 20.71 -8.88 -2.19
N THR A 303 21.20 -7.84 -1.53
CA THR A 303 21.14 -6.46 -2.02
C THR A 303 22.56 -5.90 -2.04
N ARG A 304 22.90 -5.20 -3.14
CA ARG A 304 24.10 -4.38 -3.27
C ARG A 304 23.72 -2.98 -3.67
N SER A 305 24.41 -2.00 -3.16
CA SER A 305 24.12 -0.61 -3.48
C SER A 305 25.40 0.22 -3.63
N ARG A 306 25.36 1.21 -4.49
CA ARG A 306 26.45 2.19 -4.66
C ARG A 306 25.89 3.58 -4.89
N THR A 307 26.37 4.51 -4.09
CA THR A 307 26.13 5.95 -4.30
C THR A 307 27.34 6.56 -5.00
N VAL A 308 27.07 7.33 -6.05
CA VAL A 308 28.11 8.06 -6.81
C VAL A 308 28.02 9.57 -6.53
N GLY A 309 29.09 10.29 -6.81
CA GLY A 309 29.16 11.74 -6.55
C GLY A 309 28.30 12.60 -7.49
N HIS A 310 27.90 12.04 -8.63
CA HIS A 310 27.13 12.72 -9.68
C HIS A 310 25.77 12.05 -9.89
N ILE A 311 24.90 12.70 -10.65
CA ILE A 311 23.62 12.12 -11.07
C ILE A 311 23.88 11.03 -12.11
N LEU A 312 23.22 9.89 -11.99
CA LEU A 312 23.18 8.85 -13.02
C LEU A 312 22.28 9.36 -14.15
N SER A 313 22.91 9.97 -15.15
CA SER A 313 22.26 10.81 -16.17
C SER A 313 21.86 10.05 -17.43
N ASP A 314 22.33 8.82 -17.60
CA ASP A 314 22.07 8.02 -18.79
C ASP A 314 22.00 6.51 -18.48
N ARG A 315 21.42 5.78 -19.42
CA ARG A 315 21.22 4.34 -19.34
C ARG A 315 22.55 3.56 -19.21
N SER A 316 23.56 3.97 -19.95
CA SER A 316 24.86 3.30 -19.97
C SER A 316 25.55 3.37 -18.61
N ALA A 317 25.47 4.51 -17.92
CA ALA A 317 25.99 4.67 -16.56
C ALA A 317 25.28 3.74 -15.57
N ILE A 318 23.94 3.60 -15.70
CA ILE A 318 23.16 2.66 -14.87
C ILE A 318 23.53 1.22 -15.17
N ALA A 319 23.64 0.83 -16.43
CA ALA A 319 24.03 -0.52 -16.85
C ALA A 319 25.43 -0.87 -16.32
N THR A 320 26.43 -0.02 -16.56
CA THR A 320 27.82 -0.23 -16.11
C THR A 320 27.88 -0.40 -14.59
N LEU A 321 27.19 0.46 -13.85
CA LEU A 321 27.16 0.36 -12.39
C LEU A 321 26.38 -0.87 -11.92
N GLY A 322 25.32 -1.25 -12.63
CA GLY A 322 24.51 -2.43 -12.37
C GLY A 322 25.32 -3.70 -12.52
N HIS A 323 26.08 -3.84 -13.60
CA HIS A 323 26.99 -4.98 -13.81
C HIS A 323 28.08 -5.05 -12.73
N ALA A 324 28.67 -3.92 -12.35
CA ALA A 324 29.65 -3.88 -11.28
C ALA A 324 29.07 -4.26 -9.89
N LEU A 325 27.76 -4.07 -9.67
CA LEU A 325 27.07 -4.56 -8.48
C LEU A 325 26.70 -6.04 -8.60
N LEU A 326 26.40 -6.53 -9.80
CA LEU A 326 26.16 -7.94 -10.08
C LEU A 326 27.41 -8.78 -9.81
N ASP A 327 28.59 -8.31 -10.24
CA ASP A 327 29.89 -8.98 -9.99
C ASP A 327 30.16 -9.24 -8.50
N GLN A 328 29.59 -8.44 -7.61
CA GLN A 328 29.70 -8.63 -6.15
C GLN A 328 28.74 -9.70 -5.60
N ILE A 329 27.86 -10.24 -6.43
CA ILE A 329 26.86 -11.24 -6.06
C ILE A 329 27.19 -12.59 -6.70
N LEU A 330 27.85 -12.55 -7.86
CA LEU A 330 28.35 -13.73 -8.55
C LEU A 330 29.39 -14.45 -7.70
N PRO A 331 29.49 -15.79 -7.82
CA PRO A 331 30.47 -16.61 -7.09
C PRO A 331 31.92 -16.31 -7.47
#